data_f7f5f44dfa9cfb9cc0c839c665425477
#
_entry.id   f7f5f44dfa9cfb9cc0c839c665425477
#
_cell.length_a   1.000
_cell.length_b   1.000
_cell.length_c   1.000
_cell.angle_alpha   90.00
_cell.angle_beta   90.00
_cell.angle_gamma   90.00
#
_symmetry.space_group_name_H-M   'P 1'
#
loop_
_entity.id
_entity.type
_entity.pdbx_description
1 polymer ?
#
loop_
_entity_poly.entity_id
_entity_poly.type
_entity_poly.pdbx_seq_one_letter_code
_entity_poly.pdbx_strand_id
1 'polypeptide(L)'
;MTSIKIDKMTVEQFGEALRREAIAKQNDAFRKMILLDESVGRWVVTRAVYAEGPAFVAACILAVRKFEDFTEEMDPYGERSMGRLEIEGETVWFKIDLYDVDYEGGSDDPSEVTKTRRVLTILFPSDY
;
A
#
# COMPACT_ATOMS: atom_id res chain seq x y z
N MET A 1 16.93 13.47 4.51
CA MET A 1 16.77 12.07 4.89
C MET A 1 17.86 11.68 5.91
N THR A 2 17.44 11.06 6.99
CA THR A 2 18.36 10.62 8.03
C THR A 2 18.86 9.21 7.71
N SER A 3 20.17 9.03 7.70
CA SER A 3 20.78 7.73 7.49
C SER A 3 21.15 7.09 8.83
N ILE A 4 20.95 5.80 8.95
CA ILE A 4 21.38 5.01 10.10
C ILE A 4 22.67 4.30 9.70
N LYS A 5 23.71 4.45 10.52
CA LYS A 5 24.96 3.76 10.26
C LYS A 5 24.82 2.28 10.58
N ILE A 6 25.20 1.43 9.64
CA ILE A 6 25.05 -0.03 9.77
C ILE A 6 25.79 -0.58 10.99
N ASP A 7 26.97 -0.05 11.30
CA ASP A 7 27.77 -0.47 12.44
C ASP A 7 27.12 -0.19 13.80
N LYS A 8 26.08 0.67 13.83
CA LYS A 8 25.30 0.98 15.03
C LYS A 8 23.97 0.25 15.10
N MET A 9 23.62 -0.50 14.05
CA MET A 9 22.39 -1.30 14.02
C MET A 9 22.61 -2.63 14.72
N THR A 10 21.61 -3.05 15.49
CA THR A 10 21.56 -4.42 15.99
C THR A 10 21.15 -5.35 14.84
N VAL A 11 21.38 -6.66 15.00
CA VAL A 11 20.94 -7.67 14.04
C VAL A 11 19.42 -7.60 13.86
N GLU A 12 18.66 -7.38 14.93
CA GLU A 12 17.21 -7.21 14.88
C GLU A 12 16.80 -6.00 14.06
N GLN A 13 17.42 -4.84 14.29
CA GLN A 13 17.14 -3.61 13.55
C GLN A 13 17.42 -3.76 12.06
N PHE A 14 18.52 -4.43 11.74
CA PHE A 14 18.89 -4.69 10.35
C PHE A 14 17.87 -5.63 9.68
N GLY A 15 17.48 -6.71 10.35
CA GLY A 15 16.46 -7.61 9.86
C GLY A 15 15.10 -6.94 9.65
N GLU A 16 14.71 -6.07 10.58
CA GLU A 16 13.48 -5.28 10.47
C GLU A 16 13.52 -4.36 9.25
N ALA A 17 14.64 -3.66 9.06
CA ALA A 17 14.82 -2.77 7.90
C ALA A 17 14.72 -3.52 6.57
N LEU A 18 15.30 -4.71 6.50
CA LEU A 18 15.22 -5.56 5.31
C LEU A 18 13.79 -6.02 5.03
N ARG A 19 13.05 -6.39 6.06
CA ARG A 19 11.65 -6.80 5.91
C ARG A 19 10.79 -5.65 5.38
N ARG A 20 10.95 -4.46 5.95
CA ARG A 20 10.23 -3.26 5.50
C ARG A 20 10.55 -2.89 4.07
N GLU A 21 11.80 -2.99 3.68
CA GLU A 21 12.21 -2.75 2.30
C GLU A 21 11.60 -3.76 1.34
N ALA A 22 11.59 -5.03 1.71
CA ALA A 22 10.96 -6.08 0.91
C ALA A 22 9.46 -5.83 0.73
N ILE A 23 8.76 -5.46 1.80
CA ILE A 23 7.35 -5.11 1.76
C ILE A 23 7.12 -3.91 0.85
N ALA A 24 7.94 -2.86 0.97
CA ALA A 24 7.84 -1.67 0.14
C ALA A 24 7.97 -1.98 -1.35
N LYS A 25 8.95 -2.79 -1.72
CA LYS A 25 9.15 -3.21 -3.12
C LYS A 25 7.97 -4.01 -3.64
N GLN A 26 7.44 -4.92 -2.84
CA GLN A 26 6.29 -5.73 -3.20
C GLN A 26 5.01 -4.90 -3.30
N ASN A 27 4.83 -3.93 -2.42
CA ASN A 27 3.70 -2.99 -2.47
C ASN A 27 3.76 -2.14 -3.74
N ASP A 28 4.94 -1.63 -4.11
CA ASP A 28 5.11 -0.88 -5.35
C ASP A 28 4.81 -1.74 -6.57
N ALA A 29 5.33 -2.96 -6.60
CA ALA A 29 5.10 -3.88 -7.72
C ALA A 29 3.60 -4.17 -7.89
N PHE A 30 2.90 -4.45 -6.78
CA PHE A 30 1.46 -4.69 -6.79
C PHE A 30 0.68 -3.48 -7.29
N ARG A 31 1.01 -2.29 -6.78
CA ARG A 31 0.34 -1.04 -7.14
C ARG A 31 0.49 -0.71 -8.63
N LYS A 32 1.58 -1.13 -9.25
CA LYS A 32 1.89 -0.85 -10.66
C LYS A 32 1.45 -1.95 -11.62
N MET A 33 0.90 -3.06 -11.12
CA MET A 33 0.43 -4.16 -11.99
C MET A 33 -0.70 -3.69 -12.90
N ILE A 34 -0.60 -4.06 -14.18
CA ILE A 34 -1.63 -3.74 -15.18
C ILE A 34 -2.80 -4.72 -15.09
N LEU A 35 -2.50 -6.00 -14.92
CA LEU A 35 -3.51 -7.05 -14.76
C LEU A 35 -3.46 -7.54 -13.31
N LEU A 36 -4.60 -7.46 -12.64
CA LEU A 36 -4.73 -7.92 -11.26
C LEU A 36 -5.10 -9.40 -11.24
N ASP A 37 -4.40 -10.15 -10.40
CA ASP A 37 -4.61 -11.56 -10.18
C ASP A 37 -4.91 -11.77 -8.70
N GLU A 38 -6.04 -12.39 -8.37
CA GLU A 38 -6.43 -12.64 -6.98
C GLU A 38 -5.46 -13.53 -6.21
N SER A 39 -4.59 -14.25 -6.90
CA SER A 39 -3.49 -14.96 -6.26
C SER A 39 -2.39 -14.02 -5.74
N VAL A 40 -2.45 -12.75 -6.09
CA VAL A 40 -1.54 -11.71 -5.62
C VAL A 40 -2.27 -10.72 -4.72
N GLY A 41 -3.44 -10.24 -5.15
CA GLY A 41 -4.19 -9.27 -4.38
C GLY A 41 -5.44 -8.75 -5.07
N ARG A 42 -6.07 -7.81 -4.43
CA ARG A 42 -7.32 -7.17 -4.88
C ARG A 42 -7.21 -5.66 -4.75
N TRP A 43 -7.91 -4.96 -5.65
CA TRP A 43 -8.16 -3.53 -5.53
C TRP A 43 -9.64 -3.34 -5.21
N VAL A 44 -9.94 -2.55 -4.21
CA VAL A 44 -11.31 -2.23 -3.81
C VAL A 44 -11.45 -0.73 -3.59
N VAL A 45 -12.66 -0.23 -3.74
CA VAL A 45 -13.00 1.15 -3.41
C VAL A 45 -14.13 1.14 -2.38
N THR A 46 -14.16 2.15 -1.52
CA THR A 46 -15.29 2.29 -0.58
C THR A 46 -16.56 2.67 -1.35
N ARG A 47 -17.70 2.45 -0.70
CA ARG A 47 -18.99 2.83 -1.27
C ARG A 47 -19.04 4.32 -1.61
N ALA A 48 -18.50 5.16 -0.74
CA ALA A 48 -18.48 6.60 -0.94
C ALA A 48 -17.66 7.02 -2.17
N VAL A 49 -16.49 6.41 -2.37
CA VAL A 49 -15.66 6.64 -3.56
C VAL A 49 -16.38 6.14 -4.81
N TYR A 50 -16.96 4.95 -4.76
CA TYR A 50 -17.69 4.36 -5.87
C TYR A 50 -18.88 5.25 -6.30
N ALA A 51 -19.55 5.88 -5.34
CA ALA A 51 -20.70 6.76 -5.59
C ALA A 51 -20.36 8.01 -6.41
N GLU A 52 -19.08 8.40 -6.49
CA GLU A 52 -18.63 9.53 -7.29
C GLU A 52 -18.62 9.24 -8.80
N GLY A 53 -18.82 7.99 -9.18
CA GLY A 53 -18.97 7.58 -10.56
C GLY A 53 -17.70 6.99 -11.17
N PRO A 54 -17.85 6.32 -12.35
CA PRO A 54 -16.74 5.57 -12.95
C PRO A 54 -15.56 6.45 -13.40
N ALA A 55 -15.80 7.67 -13.82
CA ALA A 55 -14.72 8.57 -14.24
C ALA A 55 -13.83 8.95 -13.06
N PHE A 56 -14.44 9.24 -11.91
CA PHE A 56 -13.69 9.55 -10.68
C PHE A 56 -12.89 8.34 -10.20
N VAL A 57 -13.50 7.17 -10.19
CA VAL A 57 -12.83 5.91 -9.79
C VAL A 57 -11.63 5.64 -10.70
N ALA A 58 -11.80 5.80 -12.01
CA ALA A 58 -10.71 5.61 -12.98
C ALA A 58 -9.56 6.59 -12.74
N ALA A 59 -9.88 7.86 -12.45
CA ALA A 59 -8.88 8.88 -12.12
C ALA A 59 -8.10 8.50 -10.86
N CYS A 60 -8.79 7.99 -9.84
CA CYS A 60 -8.15 7.50 -8.62
C CYS A 60 -7.20 6.34 -8.91
N ILE A 61 -7.63 5.36 -9.68
CA ILE A 61 -6.81 4.19 -10.01
C ILE A 61 -5.52 4.62 -10.73
N LEU A 62 -5.63 5.50 -11.72
CA LEU A 62 -4.45 5.99 -12.46
C LEU A 62 -3.50 6.76 -11.55
N ALA A 63 -4.03 7.62 -10.69
CA ALA A 63 -3.22 8.40 -9.76
C ALA A 63 -2.52 7.52 -8.73
N VAL A 64 -3.19 6.51 -8.20
CA VAL A 64 -2.60 5.55 -7.25
C VAL A 64 -1.45 4.78 -7.89
N ARG A 65 -1.60 4.35 -9.14
CA ARG A 65 -0.54 3.64 -9.86
C ARG A 65 0.73 4.50 -10.02
N LYS A 66 0.58 5.78 -10.21
CA LYS A 66 1.69 6.73 -10.45
C LYS A 66 2.23 7.35 -9.18
N PHE A 67 1.60 7.09 -8.05
CA PHE A 67 1.91 7.77 -6.80
C PHE A 67 3.34 7.47 -6.32
N GLU A 68 4.06 8.52 -5.93
CA GLU A 68 5.43 8.42 -5.40
C GLU A 68 5.65 9.30 -4.16
N ASP A 69 4.69 10.18 -3.84
CA ASP A 69 4.85 11.21 -2.80
C ASP A 69 4.53 10.70 -1.39
N PHE A 70 5.11 9.56 -1.02
CA PHE A 70 4.95 9.00 0.31
C PHE A 70 5.55 9.93 1.36
N THR A 71 4.81 10.15 2.45
CA THR A 71 5.23 11.00 3.55
C THR A 71 5.40 10.18 4.81
N GLU A 72 6.25 10.66 5.72
CA GLU A 72 6.44 10.01 7.02
C GLU A 72 5.13 9.96 7.81
N GLU A 73 4.27 10.97 7.67
CA GLU A 73 2.96 11.02 8.32
C GLU A 73 2.05 9.87 7.91
N MET A 74 1.95 9.62 6.60
CA MET A 74 1.07 8.58 6.05
C MET A 74 1.72 7.21 5.99
N ASP A 75 3.03 7.17 5.90
CA ASP A 75 3.81 5.95 5.72
C ASP A 75 5.01 5.92 6.68
N PRO A 76 4.75 5.87 8.00
CA PRO A 76 5.81 6.04 9.01
C PRO A 76 6.87 4.95 9.01
N TYR A 77 6.55 3.77 8.49
CA TYR A 77 7.49 2.64 8.46
C TYR A 77 8.21 2.48 7.11
N GLY A 78 7.92 3.34 6.14
CA GLY A 78 8.57 3.28 4.84
C GLY A 78 8.21 2.05 4.01
N GLU A 79 7.06 1.43 4.29
CA GLU A 79 6.58 0.25 3.56
C GLU A 79 5.83 0.59 2.28
N ARG A 80 5.61 1.86 2.03
CA ARG A 80 4.86 2.39 0.89
C ARG A 80 3.44 1.80 0.84
N SER A 81 2.83 1.75 2.02
CA SER A 81 1.54 1.10 2.23
C SER A 81 0.35 2.05 2.28
N MET A 82 0.58 3.35 2.36
CA MET A 82 -0.49 4.33 2.46
C MET A 82 -0.08 5.67 1.87
N GLY A 83 -0.97 6.30 1.12
CA GLY A 83 -0.71 7.59 0.50
C GLY A 83 -1.95 8.46 0.43
N ARG A 84 -1.71 9.76 0.27
CA ARG A 84 -2.73 10.78 0.16
C ARG A 84 -2.64 11.44 -1.21
N LEU A 85 -3.78 11.57 -1.89
CA LEU A 85 -3.89 12.16 -3.22
C LEU A 85 -4.97 13.24 -3.22
N GLU A 86 -4.86 14.15 -4.20
CA GLU A 86 -5.93 15.09 -4.51
C GLU A 86 -6.48 14.74 -5.90
N ILE A 87 -7.77 14.41 -5.96
CA ILE A 87 -8.45 14.03 -7.20
C ILE A 87 -9.66 14.94 -7.37
N GLU A 88 -9.64 15.78 -8.41
CA GLU A 88 -10.75 16.69 -8.72
C GLU A 88 -11.15 17.56 -7.52
N GLY A 89 -10.16 18.02 -6.74
CA GLY A 89 -10.40 18.83 -5.56
C GLY A 89 -10.76 18.06 -4.30
N GLU A 90 -10.85 16.75 -4.38
CA GLU A 90 -11.16 15.88 -3.25
C GLU A 90 -9.91 15.21 -2.71
N THR A 91 -9.78 15.15 -1.39
CA THR A 91 -8.71 14.38 -0.76
C THR A 91 -9.10 12.90 -0.75
N VAL A 92 -8.23 12.07 -1.32
CA VAL A 92 -8.42 10.61 -1.41
C VAL A 92 -7.20 9.93 -0.81
N TRP A 93 -7.42 8.86 -0.09
CA TRP A 93 -6.35 8.02 0.44
C TRP A 93 -6.37 6.67 -0.26
N PHE A 94 -5.21 6.01 -0.30
CA PHE A 94 -5.16 4.58 -0.55
C PHE A 94 -4.37 3.90 0.55
N LYS A 95 -4.69 2.65 0.80
CA LYS A 95 -3.94 1.81 1.74
C LYS A 95 -3.82 0.40 1.21
N ILE A 96 -2.73 -0.25 1.55
CA ILE A 96 -2.48 -1.65 1.19
C ILE A 96 -2.38 -2.44 2.49
N ASP A 97 -3.31 -3.37 2.68
CA ASP A 97 -3.31 -4.29 3.82
C ASP A 97 -2.77 -5.65 3.36
N LEU A 98 -2.05 -6.32 4.25
CA LEU A 98 -1.37 -7.59 3.97
C LEU A 98 -2.09 -8.73 4.67
N TYR A 99 -2.75 -9.56 3.87
CA TYR A 99 -3.56 -10.69 4.36
C TYR A 99 -2.88 -12.02 4.09
N ASP A 100 -3.36 -13.07 4.77
CA ASP A 100 -3.01 -14.45 4.44
C ASP A 100 -3.59 -14.86 3.08
N VAL A 101 -3.25 -16.06 2.62
CA VAL A 101 -3.66 -16.54 1.28
C VAL A 101 -5.17 -16.71 1.13
N ASP A 102 -5.91 -16.80 2.21
CA ASP A 102 -7.36 -16.96 2.22
C ASP A 102 -8.10 -15.65 2.43
N TYR A 103 -7.39 -14.53 2.58
CA TYR A 103 -7.96 -13.20 2.88
C TYR A 103 -8.77 -13.16 4.17
N GLU A 104 -8.47 -14.03 5.13
CA GLU A 104 -9.22 -14.14 6.39
C GLU A 104 -8.57 -13.41 7.56
N GLY A 105 -7.25 -13.34 7.57
CA GLY A 105 -6.50 -12.67 8.64
C GLY A 105 -5.23 -12.07 8.11
N GLY A 106 -4.45 -11.43 8.98
CA GLY A 106 -3.16 -10.86 8.62
C GLY A 106 -2.16 -11.93 8.19
N SER A 107 -1.26 -11.58 7.29
CA SER A 107 -0.20 -12.48 6.88
C SER A 107 0.73 -12.81 8.04
N ASP A 108 1.08 -14.08 8.19
CA ASP A 108 2.07 -14.53 9.20
C ASP A 108 3.49 -14.13 8.81
N ASP A 109 3.73 -13.91 7.52
CA ASP A 109 5.04 -13.49 7.01
C ASP A 109 4.84 -12.46 5.90
N PRO A 110 4.60 -11.19 6.28
CA PRO A 110 4.27 -10.12 5.31
C PRO A 110 5.32 -9.86 4.24
N SER A 111 6.58 -10.20 4.47
CA SER A 111 7.65 -10.03 3.49
C SER A 111 7.75 -11.18 2.49
N GLU A 112 7.01 -12.27 2.71
CA GLU A 112 7.01 -13.45 1.85
C GLU A 112 5.81 -13.40 0.90
N VAL A 113 6.07 -13.13 -0.37
CA VAL A 113 5.03 -12.91 -1.37
C VAL A 113 4.13 -14.13 -1.57
N THR A 114 4.66 -15.34 -1.41
CA THR A 114 3.88 -16.57 -1.57
C THR A 114 2.88 -16.82 -0.44
N LYS A 115 3.06 -16.15 0.70
CA LYS A 115 2.22 -16.28 1.90
C LYS A 115 1.33 -15.07 2.14
N THR A 116 1.39 -14.08 1.24
CA THR A 116 0.75 -12.78 1.47
C THR A 116 -0.12 -12.41 0.28
N ARG A 117 -1.33 -11.94 0.59
CA ARG A 117 -2.25 -11.34 -0.37
C ARG A 117 -2.45 -9.88 0.00
N ARG A 118 -2.47 -9.01 -1.00
CA ARG A 118 -2.60 -7.58 -0.80
C ARG A 118 -4.00 -7.11 -1.14
N VAL A 119 -4.55 -6.25 -0.29
CA VAL A 119 -5.80 -5.55 -0.60
C VAL A 119 -5.49 -4.07 -0.61
N LEU A 120 -5.58 -3.45 -1.78
CA LEU A 120 -5.47 -2.01 -1.93
C LEU A 120 -6.86 -1.43 -1.89
N THR A 121 -7.10 -0.54 -0.93
CA THR A 121 -8.37 0.16 -0.77
C THR A 121 -8.19 1.62 -1.12
N ILE A 122 -9.06 2.15 -1.98
CA ILE A 122 -9.17 3.59 -2.24
C ILE A 122 -10.35 4.08 -1.42
N LEU A 123 -10.14 5.13 -0.62
CA LEU A 123 -11.11 5.60 0.36
C LEU A 123 -11.02 7.11 0.54
N PHE A 124 -12.08 7.72 1.04
CA PHE A 124 -12.01 9.07 1.57
C PHE A 124 -11.50 9.02 3.01
N PRO A 125 -10.88 10.10 3.53
CA PRO A 125 -10.47 10.14 4.94
C PRO A 125 -11.61 9.84 5.91
N SER A 126 -12.83 10.26 5.57
CA SER A 126 -14.03 10.00 6.39
C SER A 126 -14.47 8.54 6.41
N ASP A 127 -13.98 7.72 5.52
CA ASP A 127 -14.27 6.28 5.46
C ASP A 127 -13.32 5.46 6.35
N TYR A 128 -12.28 6.09 6.84
CA TYR A 128 -11.21 5.41 7.60
C TYR A 128 -11.61 5.04 9.05
#